data_5e2a8300204e3d3c76e6a0017efcaf85
#
_entry.id   5e2a8300204e3d3c76e6a0017efcaf85
#
_cell.length_a   1.000
_cell.length_b   1.000
_cell.length_c   1.000
_cell.angle_alpha   90.00
_cell.angle_beta   90.00
_cell.angle_gamma   90.00
#
_symmetry.space_group_name_H-M   'P 1'
#
loop_
_entity.id
_entity.type
_entity.pdbx_description
1 polymer ?
#
loop_
_entity_poly.entity_id
_entity_poly.type
_entity_poly.pdbx_seq_one_letter_code
_entity_poly.pdbx_strand_id
1 'polypeptide(L)'
;MKANLLALVCTLAAWTASAACPESNTASCAAQRTLDELRAQAAARIVEIRATPNRAVPDGAPTYYLSERTGRDDADGRTPATAWRTAARLARAKLAPGSYVLFERGGVYRGTVKVAPGVTYTAYGTGPKPCIYGSPEDGADPAKWTRTENPNVWAYDIGRRDVGTLVFDGGAQHATKIVIRTDKKTGARFNKFTGRPFNSYRDLDGDLHFWHDYYEKGTGKVYLYSAQNPGERFRSIEFNVKCHGFAVGGADGVTIDNVTVKYVGVHGIGAGTCRDLTVSNCEFGWIGGSIQAEGIFGRDYPTRLGNAVEIYGGCENYTVTNCYAWQVYDAGVTQQFNIPEKAGAKRYDQKNVRYAHNVFEKCNYSVEYFLTVRTKGNASRMENFVVEDNLMFDAGLGFCEQRPDRNEGAHIKSWGVGSNNRAKNYVIRRNAFCCAGDMLVQIGSGLKNADGSSSMPTLTDNVFIGRAGQSFGLISETSNARAAYGAGTQAFVDRFGTGNRCLILPAAAQTP
;
A
#
# COMPACT_ATOMS: atom_id res chain seq x y z
N MET A 1 -12.59 8.10 47.57
CA MET A 1 -11.28 7.59 47.15
C MET A 1 -11.14 7.85 45.67
N LYS A 2 -10.14 8.67 45.30
CA LYS A 2 -9.99 9.27 43.96
C LYS A 2 -9.39 8.25 42.99
N ALA A 3 -10.07 7.99 41.88
CA ALA A 3 -9.55 7.19 40.78
C ALA A 3 -8.64 8.06 39.91
N ASN A 4 -7.39 7.67 39.77
CA ASN A 4 -6.42 8.32 38.88
C ASN A 4 -6.65 7.84 37.44
N LEU A 5 -7.07 8.77 36.61
CA LEU A 5 -7.15 8.64 35.15
C LEU A 5 -5.73 8.88 34.59
N LEU A 6 -5.00 7.86 34.25
CA LEU A 6 -3.72 7.98 33.54
C LEU A 6 -4.04 8.19 32.06
N ALA A 7 -3.96 9.45 31.62
CA ALA A 7 -4.06 9.83 30.22
C ALA A 7 -2.77 9.39 29.50
N LEU A 8 -2.90 8.46 28.55
CA LEU A 8 -1.85 8.11 27.61
C LEU A 8 -1.74 9.25 26.57
N VAL A 9 -0.85 10.20 26.82
CA VAL A 9 -0.51 11.24 25.86
C VAL A 9 0.39 10.62 24.80
N CYS A 10 -0.20 10.22 23.67
CA CYS A 10 0.56 10.02 22.45
C CYS A 10 1.14 11.37 22.04
N THR A 11 2.46 11.49 22.04
CA THR A 11 3.19 12.64 21.52
C THR A 11 2.84 12.83 20.04
N LEU A 12 1.92 13.76 19.77
CA LEU A 12 1.84 14.42 18.48
C LEU A 12 3.18 15.14 18.29
N ALA A 13 3.97 14.70 17.32
CA ALA A 13 5.12 15.48 16.88
C ALA A 13 4.59 16.87 16.50
N ALA A 14 5.06 17.87 17.23
CA ALA A 14 4.72 19.26 16.99
C ALA A 14 5.18 19.62 15.56
N TRP A 15 4.23 19.83 14.68
CA TRP A 15 4.46 20.48 13.41
C TRP A 15 4.78 21.93 13.73
N THR A 16 6.02 22.32 13.49
CA THR A 16 6.48 23.70 13.61
C THR A 16 5.58 24.63 12.81
N ALA A 17 5.18 25.71 13.46
CA ALA A 17 4.39 26.77 12.88
C ALA A 17 4.91 27.14 11.47
N SER A 18 4.02 27.08 10.49
CA SER A 18 4.24 27.60 9.13
C SER A 18 4.75 29.04 9.24
N ALA A 19 5.91 29.30 8.66
CA ALA A 19 6.39 30.66 8.47
C ALA A 19 5.29 31.47 7.77
N ALA A 20 4.93 32.64 8.32
CA ALA A 20 3.92 33.52 7.75
C ALA A 20 4.22 33.78 6.28
N CYS A 21 3.25 33.46 5.40
CA CYS A 21 3.35 33.68 3.97
C CYS A 21 3.48 35.19 3.68
N PRO A 22 4.46 35.66 2.89
CA PRO A 22 4.55 37.07 2.55
C PRO A 22 3.27 37.51 1.82
N GLU A 23 2.77 38.69 2.12
CA GLU A 23 1.50 39.23 1.59
C GLU A 23 1.44 39.39 0.05
N SER A 24 2.55 39.21 -0.65
CA SER A 24 2.68 39.46 -2.08
C SER A 24 2.19 38.33 -3.01
N ASN A 25 1.77 37.14 -2.49
CA ASN A 25 1.30 36.04 -3.33
C ASN A 25 0.03 35.37 -2.76
N THR A 26 -1.11 36.03 -2.93
CA THR A 26 -2.42 35.61 -2.40
C THR A 26 -2.87 34.23 -2.91
N ALA A 27 -2.56 33.86 -4.15
CA ALA A 27 -2.95 32.57 -4.76
C ALA A 27 -2.15 31.39 -4.15
N SER A 28 -0.85 31.58 -3.95
CA SER A 28 0.03 30.58 -3.34
C SER A 28 -0.30 30.37 -1.87
N CYS A 29 -0.63 31.44 -1.13
CA CYS A 29 -1.11 31.37 0.25
C CYS A 29 -2.47 30.65 0.33
N ALA A 30 -3.35 30.83 -0.65
CA ALA A 30 -4.62 30.10 -0.72
C ALA A 30 -4.39 28.59 -0.97
N ALA A 31 -3.44 28.21 -1.83
CA ALA A 31 -3.07 26.83 -2.07
C ALA A 31 -2.53 26.14 -0.80
N GLN A 32 -1.66 26.85 -0.05
CA GLN A 32 -1.12 26.33 1.21
C GLN A 32 -2.23 26.15 2.26
N ARG A 33 -3.10 27.14 2.44
CA ARG A 33 -4.25 27.01 3.35
C ARG A 33 -5.14 25.83 2.99
N THR A 34 -5.46 25.65 1.72
CA THR A 34 -6.27 24.50 1.26
C THR A 34 -5.56 23.18 1.56
N LEU A 35 -4.22 23.09 1.36
CA LEU A 35 -3.47 21.89 1.71
C LEU A 35 -3.52 21.60 3.21
N ASP A 36 -3.36 22.63 4.06
CA ASP A 36 -3.40 22.49 5.51
C ASP A 36 -4.79 22.04 6.00
N GLU A 37 -5.87 22.59 5.42
CA GLU A 37 -7.25 22.16 5.67
C GLU A 37 -7.49 20.70 5.28
N LEU A 38 -7.00 20.27 4.11
CA LEU A 38 -7.13 18.88 3.65
C LEU A 38 -6.32 17.90 4.53
N ARG A 39 -5.14 18.31 5.00
CA ARG A 39 -4.35 17.51 5.97
C ARG A 39 -5.07 17.41 7.32
N ALA A 40 -5.69 18.47 7.79
CA ALA A 40 -6.51 18.44 9.01
C ALA A 40 -7.74 17.52 8.85
N GLN A 41 -8.42 17.55 7.70
CA GLN A 41 -9.50 16.63 7.37
C GLN A 41 -9.00 15.17 7.33
N ALA A 42 -7.83 14.91 6.76
CA ALA A 42 -7.24 13.57 6.73
C ALA A 42 -6.92 13.08 8.15
N ALA A 43 -6.33 13.92 8.99
CA ALA A 43 -6.05 13.59 10.39
C ALA A 43 -7.34 13.26 11.16
N ALA A 44 -8.40 14.03 11.00
CA ALA A 44 -9.71 13.75 11.59
C ALA A 44 -10.28 12.42 11.10
N ARG A 45 -10.27 12.17 9.79
CA ARG A 45 -10.73 10.90 9.21
C ARG A 45 -9.93 9.70 9.71
N ILE A 46 -8.61 9.81 9.88
CA ILE A 46 -7.79 8.75 10.44
C ILE A 46 -8.20 8.44 11.89
N VAL A 47 -8.51 9.46 12.68
CA VAL A 47 -9.04 9.28 14.06
C VAL A 47 -10.37 8.52 14.02
N GLU A 48 -11.30 8.90 13.13
CA GLU A 48 -12.58 8.22 12.95
C GLU A 48 -12.40 6.75 12.50
N ILE A 49 -11.50 6.50 11.53
CA ILE A 49 -11.16 5.14 11.09
C ILE A 49 -10.67 4.31 12.30
N ARG A 50 -9.79 4.85 13.12
CA ARG A 50 -9.25 4.18 14.32
C ARG A 50 -10.31 3.92 15.38
N ALA A 51 -11.25 4.84 15.54
CA ALA A 51 -12.33 4.77 16.51
C ALA A 51 -13.54 3.95 16.03
N THR A 52 -13.49 3.35 14.82
CA THR A 52 -14.61 2.55 14.28
C THR A 52 -15.09 1.52 15.32
N PRO A 53 -16.38 1.49 15.66
CA PRO A 53 -16.93 0.52 16.60
C PRO A 53 -16.88 -0.91 16.03
N ASN A 54 -17.03 -1.89 16.90
CA ASN A 54 -17.13 -3.28 16.45
C ASN A 54 -18.38 -3.49 15.60
N ARG A 55 -18.24 -4.26 14.56
CA ARG A 55 -19.38 -4.67 13.71
C ARG A 55 -20.32 -5.57 14.50
N ALA A 56 -21.61 -5.31 14.39
CA ALA A 56 -22.62 -6.21 14.92
C ALA A 56 -22.58 -7.56 14.19
N VAL A 57 -22.62 -8.64 14.96
CA VAL A 57 -22.74 -10.01 14.44
C VAL A 57 -24.22 -10.36 14.42
N PRO A 58 -24.78 -10.82 13.29
CA PRO A 58 -26.18 -11.25 13.25
C PRO A 58 -26.44 -12.44 14.18
N ASP A 59 -27.63 -12.46 14.76
CA ASP A 59 -28.04 -13.56 15.63
C ASP A 59 -27.97 -14.91 14.88
N GLY A 60 -27.41 -15.92 15.54
CA GLY A 60 -27.24 -17.26 14.97
C GLY A 60 -26.10 -17.41 13.97
N ALA A 61 -25.38 -16.36 13.59
CA ALA A 61 -24.24 -16.47 12.68
C ALA A 61 -23.11 -17.30 13.33
N PRO A 62 -22.53 -18.28 12.63
CA PRO A 62 -21.40 -19.04 13.15
C PRO A 62 -20.23 -18.10 13.45
N THR A 63 -19.82 -18.02 14.71
CA THR A 63 -18.83 -17.05 15.17
C THR A 63 -17.62 -17.74 15.76
N TYR A 64 -16.43 -17.22 15.45
CA TYR A 64 -15.14 -17.67 15.94
C TYR A 64 -14.34 -16.49 16.48
N TYR A 65 -13.66 -16.71 17.59
CA TYR A 65 -12.91 -15.70 18.31
C TYR A 65 -11.42 -16.01 18.30
N LEU A 66 -10.60 -14.98 18.11
CA LEU A 66 -9.16 -15.04 18.30
C LEU A 66 -8.74 -14.04 19.37
N SER A 67 -7.90 -14.50 20.32
CA SER A 67 -7.22 -13.67 21.31
C SER A 67 -5.76 -14.06 21.39
N GLU A 68 -4.86 -13.17 21.02
CA GLU A 68 -3.41 -13.41 21.13
C GLU A 68 -3.00 -13.56 22.59
N ARG A 69 -3.66 -12.82 23.49
CA ARG A 69 -3.32 -12.74 24.92
C ARG A 69 -3.82 -13.93 25.73
N THR A 70 -5.06 -14.35 25.54
CA THR A 70 -5.72 -15.35 26.38
C THR A 70 -6.15 -16.59 25.61
N GLY A 71 -6.07 -16.58 24.28
CA GLY A 71 -6.50 -17.68 23.43
C GLY A 71 -5.62 -18.92 23.53
N ARG A 72 -6.19 -20.07 23.15
CA ARG A 72 -5.50 -21.36 23.08
C ARG A 72 -5.89 -22.09 21.79
N ASP A 73 -4.93 -22.63 21.10
CA ASP A 73 -5.15 -23.27 19.80
C ASP A 73 -5.79 -24.67 19.90
N ASP A 74 -5.86 -25.23 21.09
CA ASP A 74 -6.58 -26.48 21.40
C ASP A 74 -8.06 -26.26 21.78
N ALA A 75 -8.49 -24.99 21.96
CA ALA A 75 -9.87 -24.63 22.27
C ALA A 75 -10.77 -24.68 21.00
N ASP A 76 -12.09 -24.56 21.19
CA ASP A 76 -13.07 -24.59 20.10
C ASP A 76 -13.23 -23.27 19.33
N GLY A 77 -12.80 -22.13 19.91
CA GLY A 77 -12.87 -20.81 19.31
C GLY A 77 -14.27 -20.19 19.28
N ARG A 78 -15.25 -20.75 20.00
CA ARG A 78 -16.66 -20.36 19.87
C ARG A 78 -17.10 -19.21 20.77
N THR A 79 -16.33 -18.89 21.77
CA THR A 79 -16.59 -17.79 22.71
C THR A 79 -15.28 -17.00 22.95
N PRO A 80 -15.36 -15.77 23.47
CA PRO A 80 -14.15 -15.05 23.90
C PRO A 80 -13.28 -15.82 24.90
N ALA A 81 -13.91 -16.62 25.79
CA ALA A 81 -13.21 -17.42 26.80
C ALA A 81 -12.52 -18.68 26.21
N THR A 82 -12.99 -19.16 25.07
CA THR A 82 -12.43 -20.33 24.37
C THR A 82 -11.77 -19.92 23.04
N ALA A 83 -11.37 -18.65 22.92
CA ALA A 83 -10.76 -18.09 21.69
C ALA A 83 -9.51 -18.87 21.25
N TRP A 84 -9.29 -18.94 19.95
CA TRP A 84 -8.02 -19.41 19.39
C TRP A 84 -6.93 -18.35 19.57
N ARG A 85 -5.68 -18.78 19.61
CA ARG A 85 -4.55 -17.86 19.79
C ARG A 85 -3.96 -17.37 18.49
N THR A 86 -3.85 -18.20 17.47
CA THR A 86 -3.00 -17.93 16.31
C THR A 86 -3.74 -17.94 14.98
N ALA A 87 -3.24 -17.16 14.02
CA ALA A 87 -3.67 -17.23 12.61
C ALA A 87 -3.41 -18.64 11.99
N ALA A 88 -2.40 -19.36 12.49
CA ALA A 88 -2.11 -20.73 12.05
C ALA A 88 -3.21 -21.70 12.45
N ARG A 89 -3.82 -21.52 13.64
CA ARG A 89 -4.99 -22.32 14.07
C ARG A 89 -6.22 -21.98 13.21
N LEU A 90 -6.46 -20.69 12.96
CA LEU A 90 -7.55 -20.25 12.08
C LEU A 90 -7.43 -20.86 10.68
N ALA A 91 -6.23 -20.94 10.11
CA ALA A 91 -5.98 -21.51 8.79
C ALA A 91 -6.36 -22.99 8.65
N ARG A 92 -6.53 -23.70 9.76
CA ARG A 92 -6.97 -25.13 9.81
C ARG A 92 -8.47 -25.27 10.05
N ALA A 93 -9.16 -24.17 10.35
CA ALA A 93 -10.60 -24.20 10.63
C ALA A 93 -11.40 -24.35 9.33
N LYS A 94 -12.47 -25.16 9.40
CA LYS A 94 -13.48 -25.24 8.34
C LYS A 94 -14.55 -24.20 8.65
N LEU A 95 -14.50 -23.06 7.95
CA LEU A 95 -15.43 -21.97 8.10
C LEU A 95 -16.54 -22.11 7.06
N ALA A 96 -17.79 -22.11 7.50
CA ALA A 96 -18.94 -22.07 6.57
C ALA A 96 -19.16 -20.63 6.05
N PRO A 97 -19.71 -20.44 4.82
CA PRO A 97 -20.20 -19.15 4.41
C PRO A 97 -21.18 -18.55 5.44
N GLY A 98 -21.12 -17.23 5.62
CA GLY A 98 -21.88 -16.52 6.67
C GLY A 98 -21.21 -16.52 8.05
N SER A 99 -20.04 -17.17 8.21
CA SER A 99 -19.28 -17.13 9.46
C SER A 99 -18.64 -15.78 9.71
N TYR A 100 -18.46 -15.46 10.99
CA TYR A 100 -17.70 -14.31 11.49
C TYR A 100 -16.44 -14.78 12.21
N VAL A 101 -15.31 -14.19 11.89
CA VAL A 101 -14.03 -14.36 12.58
C VAL A 101 -13.68 -13.05 13.24
N LEU A 102 -13.63 -13.07 14.55
CA LEU A 102 -13.47 -11.89 15.40
C LEU A 102 -12.09 -11.91 16.06
N PHE A 103 -11.27 -10.90 15.77
CA PHE A 103 -9.96 -10.69 16.37
C PHE A 103 -10.08 -9.76 17.57
N GLU A 104 -9.51 -10.13 18.71
CA GLU A 104 -9.53 -9.28 19.90
C GLU A 104 -8.73 -8.00 19.67
N ARG A 105 -9.34 -6.85 19.99
CA ARG A 105 -8.67 -5.55 19.95
C ARG A 105 -7.43 -5.52 20.86
N GLY A 106 -6.39 -4.82 20.41
CA GLY A 106 -5.10 -4.74 21.08
C GLY A 106 -4.18 -5.95 20.86
N GLY A 107 -4.68 -7.05 20.27
CA GLY A 107 -3.86 -8.23 19.94
C GLY A 107 -3.02 -8.03 18.67
N VAL A 108 -1.87 -8.71 18.62
CA VAL A 108 -0.98 -8.79 17.45
C VAL A 108 -0.93 -10.23 16.95
N TYR A 109 -1.46 -10.45 15.78
CA TYR A 109 -1.55 -11.78 15.14
C TYR A 109 -0.51 -11.86 14.02
N ARG A 110 0.53 -12.67 14.23
CA ARG A 110 1.64 -12.80 13.29
C ARG A 110 1.38 -13.87 12.23
N GLY A 111 1.72 -13.56 11.00
CA GLY A 111 1.58 -14.44 9.82
C GLY A 111 0.41 -14.10 8.93
N THR A 112 0.14 -14.96 7.95
CA THR A 112 -0.92 -14.77 6.94
C THR A 112 -2.26 -15.33 7.42
N VAL A 113 -3.30 -14.53 7.35
CA VAL A 113 -4.69 -14.99 7.50
C VAL A 113 -5.16 -15.56 6.15
N LYS A 114 -5.37 -16.88 6.09
CA LYS A 114 -6.01 -17.52 4.94
C LYS A 114 -7.52 -17.31 5.01
N VAL A 115 -8.09 -16.81 3.92
CA VAL A 115 -9.49 -16.41 3.85
C VAL A 115 -10.36 -17.53 3.29
N ALA A 116 -11.55 -17.70 3.85
CA ALA A 116 -12.58 -18.61 3.35
C ALA A 116 -13.73 -17.83 2.66
N PRO A 117 -14.39 -18.41 1.63
CA PRO A 117 -15.49 -17.75 0.95
C PRO A 117 -16.67 -17.45 1.89
N GLY A 118 -17.33 -16.31 1.67
CA GLY A 118 -18.51 -15.90 2.42
C GLY A 118 -18.27 -15.56 3.87
N VAL A 119 -17.03 -15.33 4.31
CA VAL A 119 -16.67 -15.08 5.72
C VAL A 119 -16.35 -13.61 5.96
N THR A 120 -16.82 -13.08 7.08
CA THR A 120 -16.50 -11.76 7.60
C THR A 120 -15.39 -11.85 8.65
N TYR A 121 -14.30 -11.09 8.44
CA TYR A 121 -13.16 -10.95 9.34
C TYR A 121 -13.20 -9.55 9.95
N THR A 122 -13.35 -9.43 11.27
CA THR A 122 -13.49 -8.13 11.94
C THR A 122 -12.96 -8.17 13.38
N ALA A 123 -13.21 -7.12 14.16
CA ALA A 123 -12.73 -6.95 15.53
C ALA A 123 -13.80 -7.20 16.58
N TYR A 124 -13.39 -7.56 17.80
CA TYR A 124 -14.22 -7.55 19.01
C TYR A 124 -13.45 -7.01 20.22
N GLY A 125 -14.17 -6.75 21.30
CA GLY A 125 -13.59 -6.23 22.54
C GLY A 125 -13.36 -4.72 22.50
N THR A 126 -12.42 -4.25 23.31
CA THR A 126 -12.11 -2.83 23.48
C THR A 126 -10.62 -2.54 23.26
N GLY A 127 -10.29 -1.30 22.92
CA GLY A 127 -8.91 -0.88 22.67
C GLY A 127 -8.59 -0.62 21.19
N PRO A 128 -7.29 -0.54 20.83
CA PRO A 128 -6.85 -0.36 19.45
C PRO A 128 -7.30 -1.50 18.54
N LYS A 129 -7.38 -1.24 17.23
CA LYS A 129 -7.68 -2.29 16.25
C LYS A 129 -6.73 -3.48 16.39
N PRO A 130 -7.19 -4.72 16.19
CA PRO A 130 -6.32 -5.88 16.12
C PRO A 130 -5.34 -5.73 14.95
N CYS A 131 -4.10 -6.12 15.17
CA CYS A 131 -3.02 -6.00 14.19
C CYS A 131 -2.67 -7.36 13.58
N ILE A 132 -2.67 -7.44 12.26
CA ILE A 132 -2.15 -8.58 11.50
C ILE A 132 -0.76 -8.19 10.99
N TYR A 133 0.28 -8.82 11.53
CA TYR A 133 1.68 -8.54 11.17
C TYR A 133 2.25 -9.66 10.29
N GLY A 134 2.82 -9.27 9.14
CA GLY A 134 3.59 -10.19 8.33
C GLY A 134 4.94 -10.55 8.95
N SER A 135 5.52 -9.65 9.72
CA SER A 135 6.74 -9.89 10.49
C SER A 135 6.54 -11.07 11.46
N PRO A 136 7.41 -12.09 11.40
CA PRO A 136 7.22 -13.30 12.22
C PRO A 136 7.48 -13.05 13.72
N GLU A 137 8.30 -12.06 14.04
CA GLU A 137 8.69 -11.69 15.39
C GLU A 137 9.20 -10.25 15.47
N ASP A 138 9.38 -9.72 16.66
CA ASP A 138 10.15 -8.51 16.90
C ASP A 138 11.64 -8.87 17.01
N GLY A 139 12.45 -8.22 16.18
CA GLY A 139 13.90 -8.43 16.10
C GLY A 139 14.73 -7.59 17.07
N ALA A 140 14.12 -6.91 18.04
CA ALA A 140 14.84 -6.07 19.00
C ALA A 140 15.53 -6.86 20.15
N ASP A 141 15.73 -8.17 19.97
CA ASP A 141 16.52 -8.99 20.87
C ASP A 141 18.01 -8.95 20.47
N PRO A 142 18.90 -8.32 21.28
CA PRO A 142 20.33 -8.22 20.95
C PRO A 142 21.02 -9.58 20.77
N ALA A 143 20.54 -10.62 21.46
CA ALA A 143 21.14 -11.96 21.41
C ALA A 143 20.95 -12.66 20.05
N LYS A 144 19.97 -12.23 19.26
CA LYS A 144 19.69 -12.76 17.91
C LYS A 144 20.54 -12.12 16.81
N TRP A 145 21.23 -11.01 17.10
CA TRP A 145 22.10 -10.34 16.16
C TRP A 145 23.54 -10.79 16.34
N THR A 146 24.11 -11.38 15.31
CA THR A 146 25.51 -11.83 15.30
C THR A 146 26.37 -10.83 14.53
N ARG A 147 27.44 -10.36 15.15
CA ARG A 147 28.43 -9.49 14.52
C ARG A 147 29.18 -10.28 13.43
N THR A 148 29.38 -9.68 12.27
CA THR A 148 30.16 -10.27 11.19
C THR A 148 31.63 -9.80 11.26
N GLU A 149 32.46 -10.26 10.30
CA GLU A 149 33.83 -9.73 10.16
C GLU A 149 33.88 -8.28 9.69
N ASN A 150 32.83 -7.74 9.04
CA ASN A 150 32.67 -6.30 8.86
C ASN A 150 32.16 -5.72 10.19
N PRO A 151 32.92 -4.85 10.86
CA PRO A 151 32.64 -4.45 12.25
C PRO A 151 31.30 -3.76 12.45
N ASN A 152 30.72 -3.19 11.40
CA ASN A 152 29.44 -2.48 11.43
C ASN A 152 28.31 -3.28 10.77
N VAL A 153 28.52 -4.53 10.42
CA VAL A 153 27.48 -5.37 9.81
C VAL A 153 27.06 -6.47 10.76
N TRP A 154 25.77 -6.56 11.00
CA TRP A 154 25.13 -7.52 11.88
C TRP A 154 24.24 -8.45 11.08
N ALA A 155 24.27 -9.74 11.39
CA ALA A 155 23.47 -10.77 10.75
C ALA A 155 22.33 -11.23 11.66
N TYR A 156 21.13 -11.38 11.09
CA TYR A 156 19.93 -11.92 11.75
C TYR A 156 19.36 -13.06 10.91
N ASP A 157 19.08 -14.21 11.52
CA ASP A 157 18.45 -15.34 10.83
C ASP A 157 16.93 -15.15 10.83
N ILE A 158 16.37 -14.82 9.69
CA ILE A 158 14.93 -14.64 9.47
C ILE A 158 14.30 -15.80 8.66
N GLY A 159 15.13 -16.77 8.28
CA GLY A 159 14.71 -17.87 7.43
C GLY A 159 14.56 -17.49 5.95
N ARG A 160 14.04 -18.43 5.17
CA ARG A 160 14.02 -18.35 3.70
C ARG A 160 12.83 -17.60 3.12
N ARG A 161 12.53 -16.41 3.59
CA ARG A 161 11.56 -15.52 2.95
C ARG A 161 12.21 -14.18 2.70
N ASP A 162 12.10 -13.69 1.47
CA ASP A 162 12.69 -12.39 1.17
C ASP A 162 12.10 -11.29 2.08
N VAL A 163 12.95 -10.34 2.48
CA VAL A 163 12.59 -9.21 3.34
C VAL A 163 12.57 -7.94 2.51
N GLY A 164 11.44 -7.25 2.49
CA GLY A 164 11.25 -6.00 1.75
C GLY A 164 11.94 -4.80 2.40
N THR A 165 11.79 -4.67 3.70
CA THR A 165 12.47 -3.68 4.54
C THR A 165 12.47 -4.13 6.00
N LEU A 166 13.29 -3.48 6.84
CA LEU A 166 13.17 -3.50 8.29
C LEU A 166 12.58 -2.15 8.73
N VAL A 167 11.64 -2.21 9.67
CA VAL A 167 10.99 -1.03 10.22
C VAL A 167 11.32 -0.92 11.70
N PHE A 168 11.86 0.20 12.11
CA PHE A 168 12.35 0.44 13.46
C PHE A 168 11.40 1.35 14.24
N ASP A 169 11.23 1.06 15.52
CA ASP A 169 10.49 1.88 16.49
C ASP A 169 9.09 2.30 15.98
N GLY A 170 8.34 1.30 15.45
CA GLY A 170 6.99 1.52 14.97
C GLY A 170 6.87 2.35 13.69
N GLY A 171 7.97 2.63 13.01
CA GLY A 171 8.02 3.42 11.77
C GLY A 171 8.75 4.76 11.91
N ALA A 172 9.45 4.99 13.02
CA ALA A 172 10.31 6.18 13.18
C ALA A 172 11.46 6.18 12.16
N GLN A 173 11.97 5.00 11.84
CA GLN A 173 13.00 4.78 10.81
C GLN A 173 12.72 3.48 10.04
N HIS A 174 13.37 3.32 8.90
CA HIS A 174 13.34 2.07 8.13
C HIS A 174 14.66 1.84 7.38
N ALA A 175 14.94 0.59 7.07
CA ALA A 175 16.15 0.22 6.35
C ALA A 175 16.01 0.37 4.85
N THR A 176 17.13 0.63 4.17
CA THR A 176 17.23 0.66 2.71
C THR A 176 17.75 -0.67 2.18
N LYS A 177 16.95 -1.36 1.37
CA LYS A 177 17.34 -2.63 0.77
C LYS A 177 18.32 -2.41 -0.37
N ILE A 178 19.47 -3.08 -0.32
CA ILE A 178 20.37 -3.16 -1.46
C ILE A 178 19.74 -4.06 -2.52
N VAL A 179 19.59 -3.52 -3.72
CA VAL A 179 19.13 -4.24 -4.92
C VAL A 179 20.31 -4.44 -5.84
N ILE A 180 20.56 -5.70 -6.20
CA ILE A 180 21.69 -6.07 -7.04
C ILE A 180 21.24 -6.08 -8.51
N ARG A 181 22.01 -5.37 -9.34
CA ARG A 181 21.98 -5.48 -10.78
C ARG A 181 23.13 -6.38 -11.21
N THR A 182 22.85 -7.35 -12.06
CA THR A 182 23.89 -8.24 -12.62
C THR A 182 24.06 -7.97 -14.11
N ASP A 183 25.25 -7.59 -14.51
CA ASP A 183 25.58 -7.46 -15.93
C ASP A 183 25.55 -8.85 -16.58
N LYS A 184 24.68 -9.02 -17.57
CA LYS A 184 24.43 -10.33 -18.21
C LYS A 184 25.62 -10.84 -19.05
N LYS A 185 26.54 -9.96 -19.47
CA LYS A 185 27.69 -10.34 -20.31
C LYS A 185 28.87 -10.71 -19.46
N THR A 186 29.13 -9.96 -18.39
CA THR A 186 30.34 -10.12 -17.57
C THR A 186 30.08 -10.88 -16.27
N GLY A 187 28.83 -11.00 -15.83
CA GLY A 187 28.47 -11.51 -14.51
C GLY A 187 28.79 -10.55 -13.37
N ALA A 188 29.30 -9.34 -13.66
CA ALA A 188 29.63 -8.35 -12.64
C ALA A 188 28.37 -7.83 -11.93
N ARG A 189 28.48 -7.66 -10.63
CA ARG A 189 27.36 -7.30 -9.74
C ARG A 189 27.55 -5.90 -9.17
N PHE A 190 26.48 -5.14 -9.14
CA PHE A 190 26.48 -3.74 -8.73
C PHE A 190 25.25 -3.45 -7.85
N ASN A 191 25.45 -2.58 -6.87
CA ASN A 191 24.32 -1.91 -6.23
C ASN A 191 23.59 -1.07 -7.28
N LYS A 192 22.33 -1.37 -7.53
CA LYS A 192 21.49 -0.72 -8.58
C LYS A 192 21.38 0.78 -8.40
N PHE A 193 21.38 1.28 -7.15
CA PHE A 193 21.23 2.70 -6.85
C PHE A 193 22.52 3.50 -7.01
N THR A 194 23.65 2.95 -6.56
CA THR A 194 24.92 3.67 -6.54
C THR A 194 25.82 3.35 -7.73
N GLY A 195 25.57 2.24 -8.43
CA GLY A 195 26.45 1.73 -9.48
C GLY A 195 27.78 1.15 -8.97
N ARG A 196 28.02 1.13 -7.66
CA ARG A 196 29.23 0.56 -7.07
C ARG A 196 29.18 -0.98 -7.11
N PRO A 197 30.32 -1.67 -7.24
CA PRO A 197 30.37 -3.11 -7.10
C PRO A 197 29.73 -3.57 -5.78
N PHE A 198 28.98 -4.67 -5.83
CA PHE A 198 28.34 -5.27 -4.65
C PHE A 198 28.26 -6.79 -4.80
N ASN A 199 29.04 -7.51 -4.04
CA ASN A 199 29.15 -8.98 -4.11
C ASN A 199 28.52 -9.68 -2.90
N SER A 200 28.61 -9.07 -1.73
CA SER A 200 28.10 -9.66 -0.49
C SER A 200 27.84 -8.60 0.59
N TYR A 201 27.39 -9.04 1.77
CA TYR A 201 27.23 -8.17 2.94
C TYR A 201 28.51 -7.42 3.37
N ARG A 202 29.70 -7.87 2.93
CA ARG A 202 30.98 -7.19 3.19
C ARG A 202 31.05 -5.82 2.52
N ASP A 203 30.27 -5.63 1.47
CA ASP A 203 30.20 -4.37 0.71
C ASP A 203 29.13 -3.40 1.23
N LEU A 204 28.48 -3.73 2.36
CA LEU A 204 27.57 -2.80 3.03
C LEU A 204 28.35 -1.67 3.68
N ASP A 205 28.02 -0.43 3.35
CA ASP A 205 28.75 0.78 3.73
C ASP A 205 27.90 1.95 4.23
N GLY A 206 26.58 1.81 4.29
CA GLY A 206 25.63 2.86 4.69
C GLY A 206 24.79 2.49 5.90
N ASP A 207 24.64 3.41 6.86
CA ASP A 207 23.80 3.18 8.03
C ASP A 207 22.37 2.79 7.62
N LEU A 208 21.85 1.73 8.24
CA LEU A 208 20.57 1.12 7.93
C LEU A 208 20.43 0.60 6.49
N HIS A 209 21.52 0.48 5.73
CA HIS A 209 21.50 -0.34 4.52
C HIS A 209 21.47 -1.81 4.90
N PHE A 210 20.67 -2.59 4.19
CA PHE A 210 20.63 -4.02 4.42
C PHE A 210 20.60 -4.82 3.12
N TRP A 211 21.10 -6.03 3.21
CA TRP A 211 21.04 -7.03 2.18
C TRP A 211 20.50 -8.34 2.74
N HIS A 212 19.75 -9.09 1.95
CA HIS A 212 19.21 -10.39 2.33
C HIS A 212 19.70 -11.45 1.33
N ASP A 213 20.31 -12.53 1.83
CA ASP A 213 20.98 -13.53 1.00
C ASP A 213 20.07 -14.61 0.43
N TYR A 214 18.76 -14.48 0.56
CA TYR A 214 17.76 -15.48 0.19
C TYR A 214 17.89 -16.00 -1.25
N TYR A 215 18.05 -15.08 -2.23
CA TYR A 215 18.08 -15.41 -3.66
C TYR A 215 19.41 -16.00 -4.14
N GLU A 216 20.41 -15.99 -3.32
CA GLU A 216 21.76 -16.44 -3.67
C GLU A 216 22.10 -17.83 -3.13
N LYS A 217 21.09 -18.67 -2.92
CA LYS A 217 21.24 -19.96 -2.24
C LYS A 217 21.84 -19.83 -0.84
N GLY A 218 21.71 -18.63 -0.25
CA GLY A 218 22.22 -18.30 1.06
C GLY A 218 21.42 -18.95 2.20
N THR A 219 21.75 -18.54 3.40
CA THR A 219 21.22 -19.13 4.63
C THR A 219 19.89 -18.54 5.06
N GLY A 220 19.41 -17.49 4.40
CA GLY A 220 18.20 -16.74 4.78
C GLY A 220 18.48 -15.70 5.85
N LYS A 221 19.70 -15.15 5.88
CA LYS A 221 20.10 -14.10 6.80
C LYS A 221 19.90 -12.71 6.20
N VAL A 222 19.40 -11.82 7.04
CA VAL A 222 19.45 -10.37 6.82
C VAL A 222 20.77 -9.87 7.37
N TYR A 223 21.49 -9.06 6.58
CA TYR A 223 22.69 -8.36 6.99
C TYR A 223 22.38 -6.85 7.01
N LEU A 224 22.49 -6.24 8.18
CA LEU A 224 22.20 -4.83 8.41
C LEU A 224 23.47 -4.08 8.82
N TYR A 225 23.75 -2.96 8.15
CA TYR A 225 24.80 -2.06 8.58
C TYR A 225 24.30 -1.16 9.74
N SER A 226 24.96 -1.25 10.87
CA SER A 226 24.70 -0.46 12.06
C SER A 226 25.94 -0.39 12.94
N ALA A 227 26.31 0.81 13.41
CA ALA A 227 27.46 1.01 14.30
C ALA A 227 27.31 0.29 15.64
N GLN A 228 26.07 0.02 16.06
CA GLN A 228 25.72 -0.67 17.31
C GLN A 228 24.92 -1.93 17.00
N ASN A 229 24.84 -2.85 17.95
CA ASN A 229 23.93 -3.98 17.86
C ASN A 229 22.50 -3.47 17.61
N PRO A 230 21.82 -3.86 16.53
CA PRO A 230 20.50 -3.35 16.22
C PRO A 230 19.47 -3.57 17.34
N GLY A 231 19.55 -4.72 18.04
CA GLY A 231 18.67 -5.01 19.17
C GLY A 231 18.90 -4.14 20.42
N GLU A 232 20.09 -3.51 20.53
CA GLU A 232 20.38 -2.51 21.57
C GLU A 232 20.00 -1.10 21.10
N ARG A 233 20.10 -0.84 19.78
CA ARG A 233 19.85 0.46 19.18
C ARG A 233 18.38 0.81 19.10
N PHE A 234 17.51 -0.18 18.85
CA PHE A 234 16.08 0.00 18.59
C PHE A 234 15.21 -0.76 19.59
N ARG A 235 14.08 -0.18 19.95
CA ARG A 235 13.08 -0.79 20.87
C ARG A 235 12.16 -1.79 20.18
N SER A 236 12.02 -1.68 18.86
CA SER A 236 11.31 -2.65 18.02
C SER A 236 11.91 -2.72 16.62
N ILE A 237 11.96 -3.91 16.05
CA ILE A 237 12.45 -4.18 14.70
C ILE A 237 11.50 -5.15 14.02
N GLU A 238 10.73 -4.69 13.05
CA GLU A 238 9.80 -5.54 12.31
C GLU A 238 10.28 -5.78 10.88
N PHE A 239 10.10 -6.99 10.40
CA PHE A 239 10.60 -7.44 9.10
C PHE A 239 9.46 -7.59 8.10
N ASN A 240 9.49 -6.86 6.98
CA ASN A 240 8.51 -7.04 5.90
C ASN A 240 8.82 -8.33 5.11
N VAL A 241 8.56 -9.50 5.70
CA VAL A 241 8.83 -10.77 5.02
C VAL A 241 7.83 -11.03 3.89
N LYS A 242 8.27 -11.76 2.85
CA LYS A 242 7.46 -12.11 1.68
C LYS A 242 6.24 -12.96 2.06
N CYS A 243 5.15 -12.31 2.42
CA CYS A 243 3.84 -12.90 2.71
C CYS A 243 2.73 -11.88 2.47
N HIS A 244 1.48 -12.34 2.43
CA HIS A 244 0.28 -11.49 2.51
C HIS A 244 -0.17 -11.34 3.97
N GLY A 245 -0.86 -10.23 4.29
CA GLY A 245 -1.62 -10.12 5.53
C GLY A 245 -2.86 -11.00 5.48
N PHE A 246 -3.75 -10.76 4.51
CA PHE A 246 -4.86 -11.63 4.17
C PHE A 246 -4.67 -12.22 2.78
N ALA A 247 -4.70 -13.54 2.67
CA ALA A 247 -4.65 -14.26 1.40
C ALA A 247 -6.06 -14.67 1.00
N VAL A 248 -6.70 -13.85 0.16
CA VAL A 248 -8.09 -14.07 -0.32
C VAL A 248 -8.11 -15.10 -1.44
N GLY A 249 -7.10 -15.10 -2.31
CA GLY A 249 -7.09 -15.98 -3.48
C GLY A 249 -8.30 -15.69 -4.38
N GLY A 250 -9.10 -16.71 -4.66
CA GLY A 250 -10.36 -16.61 -5.42
C GLY A 250 -11.61 -16.72 -4.57
N ALA A 251 -11.56 -16.39 -3.28
CA ALA A 251 -12.73 -16.49 -2.40
C ALA A 251 -13.73 -15.36 -2.66
N ASP A 252 -14.96 -15.71 -3.00
CA ASP A 252 -16.08 -14.79 -3.19
C ASP A 252 -16.78 -14.46 -1.86
N GLY A 253 -17.45 -13.30 -1.78
CA GLY A 253 -18.32 -12.91 -0.66
C GLY A 253 -17.56 -12.57 0.64
N VAL A 254 -16.34 -12.07 0.54
CA VAL A 254 -15.46 -11.81 1.68
C VAL A 254 -15.60 -10.38 2.18
N THR A 255 -15.71 -10.21 3.50
CA THR A 255 -15.59 -8.91 4.15
C THR A 255 -14.39 -8.91 5.10
N ILE A 256 -13.50 -7.90 4.95
CA ILE A 256 -12.40 -7.62 5.87
C ILE A 256 -12.62 -6.23 6.43
N ASP A 257 -12.83 -6.13 7.73
CA ASP A 257 -13.31 -4.92 8.36
C ASP A 257 -12.61 -4.65 9.69
N ASN A 258 -12.31 -3.39 9.96
CA ASN A 258 -11.91 -2.91 11.29
C ASN A 258 -10.64 -3.59 11.86
N VAL A 259 -9.65 -3.84 11.01
CA VAL A 259 -8.34 -4.42 11.37
C VAL A 259 -7.20 -3.54 10.86
N THR A 260 -6.02 -3.69 11.46
CA THR A 260 -4.78 -3.09 11.00
C THR A 260 -3.87 -4.17 10.41
N VAL A 261 -3.31 -3.96 9.22
CA VAL A 261 -2.34 -4.86 8.58
C VAL A 261 -1.00 -4.13 8.44
N LYS A 262 0.08 -4.72 8.94
CA LYS A 262 1.41 -4.09 8.89
C LYS A 262 2.53 -5.10 8.63
N TYR A 263 3.64 -4.57 8.14
CA TYR A 263 4.92 -5.29 8.00
C TYR A 263 4.81 -6.56 7.16
N VAL A 264 4.08 -6.48 6.06
CA VAL A 264 3.98 -7.56 5.06
C VAL A 264 4.78 -7.19 3.82
N GLY A 265 5.58 -8.12 3.30
CA GLY A 265 6.47 -7.85 2.17
C GLY A 265 5.81 -7.99 0.80
N VAL A 266 4.57 -8.49 0.72
CA VAL A 266 3.79 -8.60 -0.53
C VAL A 266 2.56 -7.69 -0.43
N HIS A 267 1.35 -8.21 -0.36
CA HIS A 267 0.14 -7.39 -0.27
C HIS A 267 -0.48 -7.45 1.13
N GLY A 268 -1.02 -6.32 1.59
CA GLY A 268 -1.81 -6.30 2.81
C GLY A 268 -3.01 -7.24 2.68
N ILE A 269 -3.77 -7.09 1.61
CA ILE A 269 -4.81 -8.03 1.16
C ILE A 269 -4.49 -8.39 -0.28
N GLY A 270 -4.29 -9.68 -0.57
CA GLY A 270 -4.02 -10.19 -1.92
C GLY A 270 -5.13 -11.11 -2.40
N ALA A 271 -5.78 -10.72 -3.49
CA ALA A 271 -6.83 -11.50 -4.14
C ALA A 271 -6.49 -11.80 -5.61
N GLY A 272 -6.95 -12.94 -6.10
CA GLY A 272 -7.07 -13.25 -7.51
C GLY A 272 -8.45 -12.83 -8.04
N THR A 273 -8.92 -13.51 -9.10
CA THR A 273 -10.29 -13.29 -9.60
C THR A 273 -11.31 -13.66 -8.51
N CYS A 274 -12.10 -12.68 -8.06
CA CYS A 274 -13.13 -12.88 -7.05
C CYS A 274 -14.30 -11.90 -7.21
N ARG A 275 -15.40 -12.17 -6.49
CA ARG A 275 -16.59 -11.31 -6.42
C ARG A 275 -16.94 -10.97 -4.98
N ASP A 276 -17.65 -9.86 -4.82
CA ASP A 276 -18.22 -9.41 -3.54
C ASP A 276 -17.14 -9.28 -2.44
N LEU A 277 -15.99 -8.65 -2.79
CA LEU A 277 -14.94 -8.33 -1.82
C LEU A 277 -15.17 -6.93 -1.25
N THR A 278 -15.39 -6.86 0.06
CA THR A 278 -15.49 -5.61 0.81
C THR A 278 -14.36 -5.46 1.80
N VAL A 279 -13.63 -4.36 1.70
CA VAL A 279 -12.59 -3.95 2.67
C VAL A 279 -13.00 -2.62 3.24
N SER A 280 -13.20 -2.55 4.55
CA SER A 280 -13.71 -1.34 5.20
C SER A 280 -13.05 -1.06 6.55
N ASN A 281 -12.94 0.21 6.90
CA ASN A 281 -12.49 0.64 8.22
C ASN A 281 -11.12 0.05 8.61
N CYS A 282 -10.24 -0.21 7.67
CA CYS A 282 -8.95 -0.86 7.89
C CYS A 282 -7.79 0.12 7.83
N GLU A 283 -6.68 -0.26 8.45
CA GLU A 283 -5.41 0.45 8.34
C GLU A 283 -4.35 -0.46 7.69
N PHE A 284 -3.53 0.11 6.80
CA PHE A 284 -2.45 -0.59 6.11
C PHE A 284 -1.17 0.23 6.20
N GLY A 285 -0.14 -0.29 6.85
CA GLY A 285 1.11 0.42 7.02
C GLY A 285 2.35 -0.42 6.78
N TRP A 286 3.36 0.14 6.11
CA TRP A 286 4.61 -0.55 5.83
C TRP A 286 4.38 -1.84 5.04
N ILE A 287 3.76 -1.71 3.86
CA ILE A 287 3.35 -2.82 3.01
C ILE A 287 4.28 -2.93 1.80
N GLY A 288 4.71 -4.14 1.49
CA GLY A 288 5.42 -4.45 0.26
C GLY A 288 6.94 -4.43 0.37
N GLY A 289 7.60 -4.30 -0.79
CA GLY A 289 9.04 -4.17 -0.94
C GLY A 289 9.80 -5.49 -1.08
N SER A 290 9.18 -6.64 -0.89
CA SER A 290 9.83 -7.92 -1.18
C SER A 290 9.97 -8.17 -2.68
N ILE A 291 10.98 -8.93 -3.04
CA ILE A 291 11.21 -9.36 -4.42
C ILE A 291 10.10 -10.32 -4.84
N GLN A 292 9.36 -9.97 -5.89
CA GLN A 292 8.29 -10.78 -6.44
C GLN A 292 8.79 -11.71 -7.55
N ALA A 293 9.63 -11.18 -8.41
CA ALA A 293 10.19 -11.92 -9.55
C ALA A 293 11.55 -11.37 -9.95
N GLU A 294 12.34 -12.21 -10.63
CA GLU A 294 13.62 -11.84 -11.22
C GLU A 294 13.53 -11.87 -12.75
N GLY A 295 14.27 -10.99 -13.40
CA GLY A 295 14.42 -10.98 -14.86
C GLY A 295 13.16 -10.67 -15.66
N ILE A 296 12.06 -10.26 -15.04
CA ILE A 296 10.84 -9.86 -15.77
C ILE A 296 11.03 -8.49 -16.46
N PHE A 297 10.28 -8.24 -17.52
CA PHE A 297 10.35 -7.02 -18.33
C PHE A 297 11.76 -6.73 -18.90
N GLY A 298 12.59 -7.75 -19.08
CA GLY A 298 13.96 -7.59 -19.57
C GLY A 298 14.94 -6.95 -18.58
N ARG A 299 14.55 -6.75 -17.33
CA ARG A 299 15.38 -6.15 -16.28
C ARG A 299 16.56 -7.04 -15.90
N ASP A 300 17.67 -6.42 -15.54
CA ASP A 300 18.88 -7.05 -15.01
C ASP A 300 18.95 -6.97 -13.47
N TYR A 301 17.83 -6.70 -12.83
CA TYR A 301 17.63 -6.61 -11.39
C TYR A 301 16.25 -7.15 -10.99
N PRO A 302 16.08 -7.58 -9.73
CA PRO A 302 14.81 -8.13 -9.26
C PRO A 302 13.71 -7.07 -9.17
N THR A 303 12.48 -7.49 -9.47
CA THR A 303 11.28 -6.66 -9.33
C THR A 303 10.67 -6.80 -7.93
N ARG A 304 10.49 -5.67 -7.27
CA ARG A 304 9.88 -5.54 -5.95
C ARG A 304 8.52 -4.85 -6.11
N LEU A 305 7.48 -5.38 -5.48
CA LEU A 305 6.12 -4.85 -5.51
C LEU A 305 5.47 -4.99 -4.12
N GLY A 306 4.22 -4.58 -3.99
CA GLY A 306 3.41 -4.83 -2.79
C GLY A 306 2.39 -3.74 -2.54
N ASN A 307 1.10 -4.09 -2.68
CA ASN A 307 -0.05 -3.22 -2.59
C ASN A 307 -0.75 -3.35 -1.22
N ALA A 308 -1.39 -2.30 -0.73
CA ALA A 308 -2.17 -2.45 0.50
C ALA A 308 -3.39 -3.35 0.26
N VAL A 309 -4.15 -3.12 -0.80
CA VAL A 309 -5.26 -4.00 -1.22
C VAL A 309 -5.18 -4.25 -2.72
N GLU A 310 -5.10 -5.51 -3.12
CA GLU A 310 -4.97 -5.89 -4.53
C GLU A 310 -5.99 -6.95 -4.95
N ILE A 311 -6.56 -6.75 -6.14
CA ILE A 311 -7.10 -7.84 -6.96
C ILE A 311 -6.28 -7.94 -8.24
N TYR A 312 -5.62 -9.08 -8.45
CA TYR A 312 -4.95 -9.42 -9.71
C TYR A 312 -5.81 -10.40 -10.52
N GLY A 313 -6.71 -9.86 -11.33
CA GLY A 313 -7.68 -10.66 -12.09
C GLY A 313 -8.95 -9.91 -12.48
N GLY A 314 -10.02 -10.66 -12.74
CA GLY A 314 -11.38 -10.13 -12.84
C GLY A 314 -11.98 -9.87 -11.45
N CYS A 315 -12.89 -8.90 -11.36
CA CYS A 315 -13.64 -8.66 -10.13
C CYS A 315 -15.05 -8.14 -10.43
N GLU A 316 -15.96 -8.39 -9.50
CA GLU A 316 -17.30 -7.82 -9.51
C GLU A 316 -17.70 -7.44 -8.07
N ASN A 317 -18.29 -6.24 -7.90
CA ASN A 317 -18.66 -5.70 -6.58
C ASN A 317 -17.45 -5.63 -5.62
N TYR A 318 -16.40 -4.92 -6.04
CA TYR A 318 -15.20 -4.72 -5.24
C TYR A 318 -15.22 -3.33 -4.60
N THR A 319 -15.19 -3.28 -3.28
CA THR A 319 -15.25 -2.03 -2.52
C THR A 319 -14.11 -1.93 -1.50
N VAL A 320 -13.39 -0.80 -1.53
CA VAL A 320 -12.45 -0.40 -0.47
C VAL A 320 -12.88 0.97 0.03
N THR A 321 -13.31 1.06 1.29
CA THR A 321 -13.88 2.28 1.83
C THR A 321 -13.47 2.53 3.27
N ASN A 322 -13.33 3.84 3.61
CA ASN A 322 -13.00 4.27 4.97
C ASN A 322 -11.73 3.57 5.51
N CYS A 323 -10.69 3.49 4.66
CA CYS A 323 -9.41 2.89 5.00
C CYS A 323 -8.28 3.93 5.01
N TYR A 324 -7.25 3.68 5.82
CA TYR A 324 -6.03 4.46 5.83
C TYR A 324 -4.84 3.59 5.38
N ALA A 325 -4.16 3.98 4.31
CA ALA A 325 -2.95 3.31 3.83
C ALA A 325 -1.78 4.29 3.80
N TRP A 326 -0.66 3.90 4.42
CA TRP A 326 0.56 4.72 4.45
C TRP A 326 1.82 3.88 4.29
N GLN A 327 2.87 4.49 3.73
CA GLN A 327 4.15 3.80 3.50
C GLN A 327 3.95 2.47 2.77
N VAL A 328 3.30 2.54 1.62
CA VAL A 328 3.04 1.39 0.75
C VAL A 328 4.02 1.43 -0.42
N TYR A 329 4.75 0.34 -0.60
CA TYR A 329 5.81 0.24 -1.61
C TYR A 329 5.29 0.36 -3.05
N ASP A 330 4.03 -0.01 -3.28
CA ASP A 330 3.35 0.07 -4.57
C ASP A 330 2.00 0.80 -4.42
N ALA A 331 0.87 0.20 -4.76
CA ALA A 331 -0.41 0.89 -4.71
C ALA A 331 -1.12 0.77 -3.34
N GLY A 332 -1.78 1.85 -2.92
CA GLY A 332 -2.73 1.83 -1.81
C GLY A 332 -3.90 0.90 -2.10
N VAL A 333 -4.53 1.04 -3.26
CA VAL A 333 -5.59 0.13 -3.75
C VAL A 333 -5.42 -0.11 -5.24
N THR A 334 -5.75 -1.33 -5.68
CA THR A 334 -5.65 -1.67 -7.11
C THR A 334 -6.59 -2.78 -7.54
N GLN A 335 -7.09 -2.66 -8.77
CA GLN A 335 -7.53 -3.78 -9.60
C GLN A 335 -6.70 -3.78 -10.87
N GLN A 336 -6.09 -4.91 -11.20
CA GLN A 336 -5.16 -4.99 -12.31
C GLN A 336 -5.12 -6.38 -12.93
N PHE A 337 -5.00 -6.45 -14.25
CA PHE A 337 -4.74 -7.71 -14.93
C PHE A 337 -4.20 -7.51 -16.33
N ASN A 338 -3.24 -8.34 -16.69
CA ASN A 338 -2.78 -8.52 -18.07
C ASN A 338 -3.36 -9.79 -18.63
N ILE A 339 -4.35 -9.67 -19.52
CA ILE A 339 -4.90 -10.83 -20.22
C ILE A 339 -3.85 -11.33 -21.20
N PRO A 340 -3.38 -12.58 -21.06
CA PRO A 340 -2.33 -13.10 -21.90
C PRO A 340 -2.74 -13.16 -23.37
N GLU A 341 -1.80 -12.97 -24.27
CA GLU A 341 -1.99 -13.14 -25.71
C GLU A 341 -2.08 -14.65 -26.06
N LYS A 342 -3.20 -15.24 -25.76
CA LYS A 342 -3.49 -16.67 -25.97
C LYS A 342 -4.85 -16.84 -26.60
N ALA A 343 -4.93 -17.62 -27.66
CA ALA A 343 -6.22 -17.98 -28.26
C ALA A 343 -7.15 -18.61 -27.21
N GLY A 344 -8.41 -18.17 -27.15
CA GLY A 344 -9.37 -18.63 -26.16
C GLY A 344 -9.14 -18.15 -24.72
N ALA A 345 -8.33 -17.11 -24.52
CA ALA A 345 -8.16 -16.51 -23.19
C ALA A 345 -9.52 -16.15 -22.57
N LYS A 346 -9.74 -16.54 -21.31
CA LYS A 346 -10.97 -16.27 -20.56
C LYS A 346 -11.25 -14.76 -20.51
N ARG A 347 -12.51 -14.41 -20.35
CA ARG A 347 -12.93 -13.05 -20.03
C ARG A 347 -12.65 -12.76 -18.55
N TYR A 348 -12.09 -11.59 -18.30
CA TYR A 348 -11.79 -11.08 -16.96
C TYR A 348 -12.33 -9.65 -16.85
N ASP A 349 -13.62 -9.54 -16.56
CA ASP A 349 -14.21 -8.22 -16.34
C ASP A 349 -13.83 -7.70 -14.96
N GLN A 350 -13.72 -6.37 -14.85
CA GLN A 350 -13.60 -5.64 -13.59
C GLN A 350 -14.82 -4.73 -13.51
N LYS A 351 -15.80 -5.08 -12.66
CA LYS A 351 -17.10 -4.41 -12.61
C LYS A 351 -17.47 -3.94 -11.21
N ASN A 352 -18.21 -2.82 -11.16
CA ASN A 352 -18.75 -2.29 -9.91
C ASN A 352 -17.65 -2.11 -8.87
N VAL A 353 -16.56 -1.41 -9.25
CA VAL A 353 -15.42 -1.14 -8.36
C VAL A 353 -15.59 0.22 -7.74
N ARG A 354 -15.43 0.31 -6.41
CA ARG A 354 -15.57 1.56 -5.67
C ARG A 354 -14.47 1.74 -4.64
N TYR A 355 -13.71 2.83 -4.77
CA TYR A 355 -12.72 3.29 -3.80
C TYR A 355 -13.16 4.63 -3.23
N ALA A 356 -13.60 4.66 -1.97
CA ALA A 356 -14.23 5.85 -1.41
C ALA A 356 -13.85 6.13 0.04
N HIS A 357 -13.79 7.41 0.40
CA HIS A 357 -13.54 7.89 1.77
C HIS A 357 -12.22 7.38 2.37
N ASN A 358 -11.24 7.02 1.55
CA ASN A 358 -9.96 6.55 2.03
C ASN A 358 -8.97 7.72 2.24
N VAL A 359 -7.96 7.47 3.07
CA VAL A 359 -6.77 8.32 3.20
C VAL A 359 -5.57 7.53 2.72
N PHE A 360 -4.81 8.11 1.77
CA PHE A 360 -3.56 7.54 1.26
C PHE A 360 -2.42 8.50 1.54
N GLU A 361 -1.34 8.01 2.14
CA GLU A 361 -0.17 8.81 2.43
C GLU A 361 1.11 8.03 2.12
N LYS A 362 1.99 8.62 1.29
CA LYS A 362 3.28 8.00 0.93
C LYS A 362 3.13 6.56 0.39
N CYS A 363 2.11 6.32 -0.42
CA CYS A 363 2.01 5.17 -1.30
C CYS A 363 2.71 5.51 -2.62
N ASN A 364 3.34 4.55 -3.30
CA ASN A 364 3.90 4.89 -4.61
C ASN A 364 2.78 5.33 -5.58
N TYR A 365 1.67 4.59 -5.58
CA TYR A 365 0.40 5.01 -6.19
C TYR A 365 -0.69 5.00 -5.13
N SER A 366 -1.53 6.04 -5.05
CA SER A 366 -2.70 5.96 -4.16
C SER A 366 -3.72 4.98 -4.71
N VAL A 367 -4.01 5.08 -6.01
CA VAL A 367 -4.89 4.19 -6.77
C VAL A 367 -4.18 3.77 -8.05
N GLU A 368 -4.05 2.48 -8.27
CA GLU A 368 -3.57 1.91 -9.53
C GLU A 368 -4.68 1.09 -10.18
N TYR A 369 -4.79 1.15 -11.49
CA TYR A 369 -5.72 0.29 -12.22
C TYR A 369 -5.22 -0.02 -13.62
N PHE A 370 -5.47 -1.23 -14.09
CA PHE A 370 -5.39 -1.55 -15.52
C PHE A 370 -6.08 -2.87 -15.86
N LEU A 371 -6.49 -2.96 -17.10
CA LEU A 371 -6.94 -4.20 -17.72
C LEU A 371 -6.39 -4.23 -19.15
N THR A 372 -5.23 -4.83 -19.32
CA THR A 372 -4.58 -4.92 -20.63
C THR A 372 -5.12 -6.12 -21.39
N VAL A 373 -5.82 -5.85 -22.49
CA VAL A 373 -6.40 -6.89 -23.37
C VAL A 373 -5.57 -6.97 -24.64
N ARG A 374 -4.72 -7.99 -24.75
CA ARG A 374 -3.87 -8.21 -25.94
C ARG A 374 -4.46 -9.25 -26.90
N THR A 375 -5.33 -10.13 -26.41
CA THR A 375 -5.97 -11.18 -27.23
C THR A 375 -7.04 -10.58 -28.13
N LYS A 376 -6.90 -10.77 -29.44
CA LYS A 376 -7.91 -10.34 -30.43
C LYS A 376 -9.26 -11.01 -30.11
N GLY A 377 -10.33 -10.22 -30.10
CA GLY A 377 -11.70 -10.71 -29.84
C GLY A 377 -12.05 -10.94 -28.37
N ASN A 378 -11.12 -10.78 -27.42
CA ASN A 378 -11.45 -10.84 -26.01
C ASN A 378 -12.24 -9.59 -25.58
N ALA A 379 -13.43 -9.80 -25.01
CA ALA A 379 -14.40 -8.75 -24.65
C ALA A 379 -14.27 -8.25 -23.20
N SER A 380 -13.17 -8.58 -22.50
CA SER A 380 -12.96 -8.12 -21.12
C SER A 380 -12.90 -6.59 -21.05
N ARG A 381 -13.48 -6.02 -20.00
CA ARG A 381 -13.54 -4.57 -19.81
C ARG A 381 -13.73 -4.19 -18.34
N MET A 382 -13.40 -2.94 -18.03
CA MET A 382 -13.75 -2.31 -16.76
C MET A 382 -15.08 -1.57 -16.92
N GLU A 383 -16.02 -1.77 -16.00
CA GLU A 383 -17.32 -1.09 -16.02
C GLU A 383 -17.69 -0.60 -14.61
N ASN A 384 -18.31 0.57 -14.52
CA ASN A 384 -18.80 1.14 -13.28
C ASN A 384 -17.68 1.24 -12.23
N PHE A 385 -16.64 1.98 -12.57
CA PHE A 385 -15.51 2.22 -11.66
C PHE A 385 -15.59 3.64 -11.08
N VAL A 386 -15.60 3.75 -9.75
CA VAL A 386 -15.74 5.02 -9.02
C VAL A 386 -14.61 5.20 -8.02
N VAL A 387 -13.94 6.34 -8.11
CA VAL A 387 -12.95 6.81 -7.13
C VAL A 387 -13.46 8.13 -6.58
N GLU A 388 -13.88 8.16 -5.31
CA GLU A 388 -14.54 9.33 -4.75
C GLU A 388 -14.23 9.62 -3.29
N ASP A 389 -14.24 10.91 -2.94
CA ASP A 389 -14.09 11.39 -1.56
C ASP A 389 -12.79 10.94 -0.87
N ASN A 390 -11.75 10.60 -1.62
CA ASN A 390 -10.46 10.20 -1.06
C ASN A 390 -9.54 11.40 -0.83
N LEU A 391 -8.71 11.30 0.20
CA LEU A 391 -7.65 12.25 0.53
C LEU A 391 -6.29 11.60 0.29
N MET A 392 -5.50 12.13 -0.64
CA MET A 392 -4.29 11.50 -1.14
C MET A 392 -3.10 12.45 -1.02
N PHE A 393 -2.04 12.03 -0.32
CA PHE A 393 -0.88 12.87 -0.02
C PHE A 393 0.43 12.16 -0.34
N ASP A 394 1.37 12.93 -0.88
CA ASP A 394 2.78 12.58 -0.97
C ASP A 394 3.05 11.24 -1.69
N ALA A 395 2.32 10.96 -2.78
CA ALA A 395 2.52 9.74 -3.57
C ALA A 395 3.96 9.66 -4.10
N GLY A 396 4.58 8.48 -4.01
CA GLY A 396 5.95 8.26 -4.47
C GLY A 396 7.04 8.70 -3.48
N LEU A 397 6.67 9.19 -2.29
CA LEU A 397 7.61 9.58 -1.24
C LEU A 397 7.65 8.56 -0.10
N GLY A 398 8.72 8.60 0.68
CA GLY A 398 8.95 7.71 1.83
C GLY A 398 9.47 6.33 1.44
N PHE A 399 8.92 5.26 1.98
CA PHE A 399 9.42 3.90 1.77
C PHE A 399 9.54 3.50 0.29
N CYS A 400 8.63 3.94 -0.56
CA CYS A 400 8.62 3.62 -1.98
C CYS A 400 9.72 4.31 -2.80
N GLU A 401 10.42 5.32 -2.25
CA GLU A 401 11.59 5.94 -2.91
C GLU A 401 12.72 4.94 -3.17
N GLN A 402 12.70 3.80 -2.48
CA GLN A 402 13.64 2.70 -2.71
C GLN A 402 13.31 1.84 -3.96
N ARG A 403 12.37 2.22 -4.80
CA ARG A 403 12.10 1.47 -6.04
C ARG A 403 13.28 1.57 -7.00
N PRO A 404 13.86 0.42 -7.45
CA PRO A 404 15.07 0.45 -8.28
C PRO A 404 14.78 0.77 -9.74
N ASP A 405 13.56 0.60 -10.19
CA ASP A 405 13.16 0.78 -11.57
C ASP A 405 12.92 2.25 -11.92
N ARG A 406 12.23 2.97 -11.09
CA ARG A 406 12.00 4.41 -11.14
C ARG A 406 10.99 4.82 -10.07
N ASN A 407 11.09 6.02 -9.62
CA ASN A 407 10.04 6.64 -8.83
C ASN A 407 9.02 7.28 -9.79
N GLU A 408 7.93 6.58 -10.08
CA GLU A 408 6.81 7.09 -10.87
C GLU A 408 5.63 7.44 -9.97
N GLY A 409 5.90 7.95 -8.78
CA GLY A 409 4.90 8.27 -7.78
C GLY A 409 3.76 9.11 -8.34
N ALA A 410 2.54 8.59 -8.24
CA ALA A 410 1.33 9.28 -8.71
C ALA A 410 0.13 8.90 -7.83
N HIS A 411 -0.84 9.80 -7.70
CA HIS A 411 -2.06 9.45 -6.97
C HIS A 411 -2.97 8.52 -7.75
N ILE A 412 -3.12 8.77 -9.05
CA ILE A 412 -3.80 7.85 -9.96
C ILE A 412 -2.79 7.35 -10.98
N LYS A 413 -2.70 6.04 -11.13
CA LYS A 413 -1.81 5.40 -12.09
C LYS A 413 -2.56 4.37 -12.93
N SER A 414 -2.51 4.56 -14.24
CA SER A 414 -2.95 3.55 -15.22
C SER A 414 -1.76 3.12 -16.08
N TRP A 415 -1.40 1.86 -16.03
CA TRP A 415 -0.35 1.29 -16.85
C TRP A 415 -0.76 1.09 -18.31
N GLY A 416 -2.03 1.25 -18.60
CA GLY A 416 -2.55 1.09 -19.93
C GLY A 416 -2.52 2.35 -20.80
N VAL A 417 -1.85 3.41 -20.38
CA VAL A 417 -1.71 4.62 -21.19
C VAL A 417 -1.08 4.30 -22.53
N GLY A 418 -1.81 4.53 -23.62
CA GLY A 418 -1.40 4.13 -24.96
C GLY A 418 -1.58 2.65 -25.29
N SER A 419 -2.21 1.87 -24.43
CA SER A 419 -2.55 0.45 -24.63
C SER A 419 -4.04 0.20 -24.36
N ASN A 420 -4.45 -1.07 -24.37
CA ASN A 420 -5.85 -1.49 -24.41
C ASN A 420 -6.59 -1.42 -23.05
N ASN A 421 -6.48 -0.34 -22.31
CA ASN A 421 -7.38 -0.13 -21.17
C ASN A 421 -8.79 0.17 -21.66
N ARG A 422 -9.73 -0.67 -21.28
CA ARG A 422 -11.14 -0.57 -21.67
C ARG A 422 -11.97 -0.23 -20.45
N ALA A 423 -12.28 1.05 -20.27
CA ALA A 423 -13.13 1.50 -19.18
C ALA A 423 -14.42 2.14 -19.71
N LYS A 424 -15.54 1.83 -19.05
CA LYS A 424 -16.85 2.44 -19.27
C LYS A 424 -17.47 2.84 -17.93
N ASN A 425 -18.14 3.99 -17.89
CA ASN A 425 -18.73 4.55 -16.66
C ASN A 425 -17.67 4.67 -15.55
N TYR A 426 -16.54 5.28 -15.90
CA TYR A 426 -15.46 5.54 -14.97
C TYR A 426 -15.53 6.98 -14.48
N VAL A 427 -15.59 7.17 -13.16
CA VAL A 427 -15.75 8.47 -12.52
C VAL A 427 -14.72 8.66 -11.42
N ILE A 428 -14.02 9.78 -11.45
CA ILE A 428 -13.12 10.26 -10.38
C ILE A 428 -13.70 11.57 -9.88
N ARG A 429 -14.21 11.62 -8.66
CA ARG A 429 -14.90 12.81 -8.15
C ARG A 429 -14.63 13.09 -6.67
N ARG A 430 -14.60 14.39 -6.34
CA ARG A 430 -14.45 14.90 -4.96
C ARG A 430 -13.24 14.31 -4.23
N ASN A 431 -12.15 14.08 -4.97
CA ASN A 431 -10.90 13.66 -4.36
C ASN A 431 -9.94 14.84 -4.18
N ALA A 432 -9.05 14.75 -3.21
CA ALA A 432 -7.91 15.63 -3.07
C ALA A 432 -6.62 14.89 -3.46
N PHE A 433 -5.89 15.43 -4.43
CA PHE A 433 -4.60 14.93 -4.92
C PHE A 433 -3.53 15.94 -4.53
N CYS A 434 -2.77 15.66 -3.47
CA CYS A 434 -1.90 16.63 -2.82
C CYS A 434 -0.46 16.18 -2.83
N CYS A 435 0.37 16.80 -3.64
CA CYS A 435 1.80 16.57 -3.76
C CYS A 435 2.17 15.13 -4.17
N ALA A 436 3.15 14.98 -5.00
CA ALA A 436 3.68 13.69 -5.40
C ALA A 436 5.17 13.81 -5.75
N GLY A 437 5.88 12.70 -5.74
CA GLY A 437 7.31 12.64 -6.09
C GLY A 437 7.56 12.88 -7.56
N ASP A 438 6.69 12.35 -8.45
CA ASP A 438 6.83 12.52 -9.91
C ASP A 438 5.65 13.33 -10.47
N MET A 439 4.43 12.77 -10.51
CA MET A 439 3.26 13.42 -11.09
C MET A 439 2.00 13.19 -10.24
N LEU A 440 0.97 14.00 -10.38
CA LEU A 440 -0.27 13.76 -9.66
C LEU A 440 -1.10 12.63 -10.28
N VAL A 441 -1.23 12.59 -11.59
CA VAL A 441 -2.09 11.60 -12.27
C VAL A 441 -1.45 11.09 -13.57
N GLN A 442 -1.69 9.81 -13.86
CA GLN A 442 -1.39 9.23 -15.16
C GLN A 442 -2.61 8.42 -15.62
N ILE A 443 -3.43 9.01 -16.48
CA ILE A 443 -4.68 8.44 -16.96
C ILE A 443 -4.71 8.53 -18.48
N GLY A 444 -4.94 7.40 -19.14
CA GLY A 444 -5.12 7.36 -20.57
C GLY A 444 -5.30 5.93 -21.03
N SER A 445 -6.04 5.73 -22.10
CA SER A 445 -6.27 4.40 -22.64
C SER A 445 -5.73 4.21 -24.05
N GLY A 446 -5.60 5.27 -24.80
CA GLY A 446 -5.26 5.21 -26.22
C GLY A 446 -6.29 4.51 -27.11
N LEU A 447 -7.40 4.04 -26.54
CA LEU A 447 -8.44 3.29 -27.23
C LEU A 447 -9.84 3.79 -26.87
N LYS A 448 -10.69 3.78 -27.88
CA LYS A 448 -12.13 3.86 -27.69
C LYS A 448 -12.72 2.47 -27.38
N ASN A 449 -13.79 2.45 -26.63
CA ASN A 449 -14.61 1.25 -26.45
C ASN A 449 -15.16 0.77 -27.80
N ALA A 450 -15.63 -0.46 -27.88
CA ALA A 450 -16.17 -1.04 -29.11
C ALA A 450 -17.38 -0.25 -29.67
N ASP A 451 -18.12 0.45 -28.82
CA ASP A 451 -19.23 1.32 -29.17
C ASP A 451 -18.79 2.75 -29.57
N GLY A 452 -17.49 2.99 -29.66
CA GLY A 452 -16.91 4.30 -30.00
C GLY A 452 -16.85 5.29 -28.84
N SER A 453 -17.37 4.96 -27.65
CA SER A 453 -17.28 5.82 -26.47
C SER A 453 -15.84 5.90 -25.94
N SER A 454 -15.51 7.00 -25.25
CA SER A 454 -14.22 7.16 -24.59
C SER A 454 -14.10 6.21 -23.39
N SER A 455 -12.90 5.66 -23.19
CA SER A 455 -12.55 4.91 -21.97
C SER A 455 -11.90 5.80 -20.91
N MET A 456 -11.85 7.13 -21.16
CA MET A 456 -11.38 8.09 -20.19
C MET A 456 -12.37 8.29 -19.04
N PRO A 457 -11.88 8.56 -17.81
CA PRO A 457 -12.76 8.91 -16.70
C PRO A 457 -13.37 10.30 -16.88
N THR A 458 -14.54 10.51 -16.26
CA THR A 458 -15.06 11.85 -15.98
C THR A 458 -14.44 12.34 -14.66
N LEU A 459 -13.82 13.54 -14.70
CA LEU A 459 -13.22 14.18 -13.53
C LEU A 459 -14.15 15.28 -13.02
N THR A 460 -14.67 15.16 -11.80
CA THR A 460 -15.63 16.12 -11.27
C THR A 460 -15.30 16.53 -9.83
N ASP A 461 -15.27 17.84 -9.56
CA ASP A 461 -15.12 18.42 -8.22
C ASP A 461 -13.84 17.95 -7.48
N ASN A 462 -12.77 17.62 -8.18
CA ASN A 462 -11.50 17.25 -7.56
C ASN A 462 -10.64 18.47 -7.26
N VAL A 463 -9.79 18.35 -6.25
CA VAL A 463 -8.75 19.33 -5.91
C VAL A 463 -7.39 18.73 -6.22
N PHE A 464 -6.61 19.43 -7.05
CA PHE A 464 -5.25 19.05 -7.43
C PHE A 464 -4.29 20.10 -6.90
N ILE A 465 -3.34 19.70 -6.04
CA ILE A 465 -2.34 20.60 -5.44
C ILE A 465 -0.95 20.11 -5.78
N GLY A 466 -0.18 20.93 -6.46
CA GLY A 466 1.21 20.66 -6.83
C GLY A 466 2.09 21.89 -6.78
N ARG A 467 3.39 21.72 -7.01
CA ARG A 467 4.36 22.83 -7.09
C ARG A 467 4.48 23.36 -8.50
N ALA A 468 4.77 24.64 -8.65
CA ALA A 468 5.03 25.24 -9.95
C ALA A 468 6.10 24.46 -10.72
N GLY A 469 5.84 24.15 -11.99
CA GLY A 469 6.73 23.36 -12.85
C GLY A 469 6.74 21.84 -12.57
N GLN A 470 6.12 21.36 -11.50
CA GLN A 470 5.95 19.93 -11.27
C GLN A 470 5.10 19.32 -12.39
N SER A 471 5.36 18.08 -12.77
CA SER A 471 4.47 17.37 -13.70
C SER A 471 3.09 17.21 -13.05
N PHE A 472 2.06 17.82 -13.64
CA PHE A 472 0.69 17.47 -13.31
C PHE A 472 0.44 16.01 -13.70
N GLY A 473 0.94 15.63 -14.86
CA GLY A 473 0.86 14.29 -15.38
C GLY A 473 0.17 14.21 -16.74
N LEU A 474 -0.46 13.07 -16.99
CA LEU A 474 -1.04 12.68 -18.25
C LEU A 474 -2.51 12.35 -18.07
N ILE A 475 -3.39 13.15 -18.68
CA ILE A 475 -4.81 12.84 -18.85
C ILE A 475 -5.11 12.96 -20.33
N SER A 476 -5.18 11.86 -21.06
CA SER A 476 -5.33 11.90 -22.51
C SER A 476 -5.78 10.56 -23.08
N GLU A 477 -6.50 10.61 -24.21
CA GLU A 477 -6.76 9.45 -25.07
C GLU A 477 -5.51 9.03 -25.88
N THR A 478 -4.49 9.87 -25.92
CA THR A 478 -3.20 9.60 -26.56
C THR A 478 -2.09 9.53 -25.52
N SER A 479 -1.05 8.78 -25.77
CA SER A 479 0.04 8.53 -24.81
C SER A 479 0.96 9.72 -24.55
N ASN A 480 0.79 10.87 -25.21
CA ASN A 480 1.82 11.91 -25.26
C ASN A 480 1.45 13.25 -24.63
N ALA A 481 0.25 13.42 -24.10
CA ALA A 481 -0.17 14.69 -23.52
C ALA A 481 0.26 14.78 -22.05
N ARG A 482 1.33 15.51 -21.78
CA ARG A 482 1.75 15.88 -20.41
C ARG A 482 1.51 17.36 -20.19
N ALA A 483 1.11 17.71 -18.96
CA ALA A 483 1.01 19.08 -18.49
C ALA A 483 1.92 19.29 -17.27
N ALA A 484 2.45 20.50 -17.15
CA ALA A 484 3.12 20.96 -15.94
C ALA A 484 2.21 21.92 -15.18
N TYR A 485 2.38 22.01 -13.86
CA TYR A 485 1.70 23.02 -13.06
C TYR A 485 2.14 24.42 -13.48
N GLY A 486 1.18 25.22 -13.93
CA GLY A 486 1.41 26.57 -14.39
C GLY A 486 0.13 27.17 -15.00
N ALA A 487 0.28 28.27 -15.72
CA ALA A 487 -0.80 28.85 -16.50
C ALA A 487 -1.32 27.82 -17.51
N GLY A 488 -2.61 27.52 -17.47
CA GLY A 488 -3.23 26.53 -18.36
C GLY A 488 -3.49 25.15 -17.76
N THR A 489 -2.98 24.82 -16.56
CA THR A 489 -3.29 23.54 -15.91
C THR A 489 -4.80 23.38 -15.67
N GLN A 490 -5.47 24.45 -15.21
CA GLN A 490 -6.92 24.45 -14.99
C GLN A 490 -7.66 24.15 -16.31
N ALA A 491 -7.35 24.87 -17.38
CA ALA A 491 -7.96 24.66 -18.69
C ALA A 491 -7.64 23.26 -19.28
N PHE A 492 -6.49 22.68 -18.93
CA PHE A 492 -6.16 21.32 -19.32
C PHE A 492 -7.10 20.30 -18.64
N VAL A 493 -7.33 20.45 -17.32
CA VAL A 493 -8.20 19.52 -16.55
C VAL A 493 -9.67 19.68 -16.93
N ASP A 494 -10.12 20.91 -17.19
CA ASP A 494 -11.52 21.20 -17.53
C ASP A 494 -12.00 20.55 -18.84
N ARG A 495 -11.08 20.04 -19.65
CA ARG A 495 -11.43 19.23 -20.84
C ARG A 495 -11.99 17.84 -20.47
N PHE A 496 -11.79 17.37 -19.25
CA PHE A 496 -12.14 16.02 -18.80
C PHE A 496 -13.28 16.00 -17.79
N GLY A 497 -13.84 17.16 -17.44
CA GLY A 497 -14.96 17.29 -16.50
C GLY A 497 -15.11 18.70 -15.94
N THR A 498 -15.90 18.85 -14.90
CA THR A 498 -16.25 20.15 -14.32
C THR A 498 -15.97 20.21 -12.82
N GLY A 499 -15.92 21.43 -12.27
CA GLY A 499 -15.77 21.67 -10.82
C GLY A 499 -14.38 21.36 -10.26
N ASN A 500 -13.42 20.96 -11.10
CA ASN A 500 -12.07 20.68 -10.65
C ASN A 500 -11.29 21.97 -10.34
N ARG A 501 -10.43 21.92 -9.34
CA ARG A 501 -9.57 23.03 -8.92
C ARG A 501 -8.10 22.62 -8.97
N CYS A 502 -7.28 23.39 -9.68
CA CYS A 502 -5.83 23.24 -9.74
C CYS A 502 -5.16 24.36 -8.95
N LEU A 503 -4.42 24.03 -7.91
CA LEU A 503 -3.75 24.95 -7.00
C LEU A 503 -2.24 24.74 -7.06
N ILE A 504 -1.48 25.84 -7.00
CA ILE A 504 -0.02 25.84 -7.11
C ILE A 504 0.56 26.32 -5.78
N LEU A 505 1.30 25.42 -5.14
CA LEU A 505 2.02 25.75 -3.91
C LEU A 505 3.17 26.73 -4.19
N PRO A 506 3.54 27.55 -3.20
CA PRO A 506 4.75 28.35 -3.28
C PRO A 506 5.96 27.46 -3.58
N ALA A 507 6.95 28.01 -4.29
CA ALA A 507 8.24 27.36 -4.39
C ALA A 507 8.75 27.10 -2.97
N ALA A 508 9.22 25.88 -2.69
CA ALA A 508 9.89 25.63 -1.41
C ALA A 508 11.04 26.64 -1.30
N ALA A 509 11.09 27.38 -0.19
CA ALA A 509 12.26 28.19 0.10
C ALA A 509 13.48 27.28 -0.03
N GLN A 510 14.38 27.61 -0.94
CA GLN A 510 15.66 26.92 -1.01
C GLN A 510 16.31 27.18 0.34
N THR A 511 16.38 26.18 1.17
CA THR A 511 17.25 26.21 2.35
C THR A 511 18.68 26.33 1.83
N PRO A 512 19.42 27.37 2.26
CA PRO A 512 20.77 27.61 1.80
C PRO A 512 21.71 26.46 2.11
#